data_d4dad0ab655a9efa6f670d27a0c10cfe
#
_entry.id   d4dad0ab655a9efa6f670d27a0c10cfe
#
_cell.length_a   1.000
_cell.length_b   1.000
_cell.length_c   1.000
_cell.angle_alpha   90.00
_cell.angle_beta   90.00
_cell.angle_gamma   90.00
#
_symmetry.space_group_name_H-M   'P 1'
#
loop_
_entity.id
_entity.type
_entity.pdbx_description
1 polymer ?
#
loop_
_entity_poly.entity_id
_entity_poly.type
_entity_poly.pdbx_seq_one_letter_code
_entity_poly.pdbx_strand_id
1 'polypeptide(L)'
;MLNRQTGVYGGIFLRVYKSKEELKAKINKTFEKYISEFDSIPEALKDKRVDEVDRTPAENLAYQVGWTTLVLKWEEDERKGLQVKTPSDEFKWNQLGELYQWFTDTYAHLSLQELKAELNENVKSICAMIDSLSADELFKPHFRKCLRSS
;
A
#
# COMPACT_ATOMS: atom_id res chain seq x y z
N MET A 1 -14.55 -2.90 8.47
CA MET A 1 -14.73 -2.52 8.06
C MET A 1 -14.28 -1.69 7.63
N LEU A 2 -14.05 -1.79 7.08
CA LEU A 2 -13.82 -0.79 6.71
C LEU A 2 -14.89 -0.18 6.56
N ASN A 3 -15.45 0.42 7.03
CA ASN A 3 -16.63 1.00 6.85
C ASN A 3 -16.52 2.03 5.82
N ARG A 4 -17.51 2.73 5.55
CA ARG A 4 -17.52 3.63 4.55
C ARG A 4 -16.62 4.70 4.79
N GLN A 5 -16.23 4.95 5.99
CA GLN A 5 -15.29 5.94 6.18
C GLN A 5 -13.94 5.47 5.83
N THR A 6 -13.74 4.20 5.67
CA THR A 6 -12.42 3.70 5.39
C THR A 6 -12.14 3.60 3.93
N GLY A 7 -13.11 3.56 3.11
CA GLY A 7 -12.93 3.59 1.69
C GLY A 7 -11.92 2.64 1.17
N VAL A 8 -11.34 3.02 0.07
CA VAL A 8 -10.55 2.09 -0.71
C VAL A 8 -9.21 1.76 -0.06
N TYR A 9 -8.72 2.58 0.81
CA TYR A 9 -7.43 2.34 1.40
C TYR A 9 -7.50 1.47 2.63
N GLY A 10 -8.54 0.69 2.75
CA GLY A 10 -8.66 -0.17 3.90
C GLY A 10 -8.84 0.60 5.17
N GLY A 11 -9.23 1.81 5.07
CA GLY A 11 -9.53 2.57 6.25
C GLY A 11 -8.40 3.39 6.80
N ILE A 12 -7.22 3.26 6.24
CA ILE A 12 -6.10 3.99 6.80
C ILE A 12 -6.29 5.49 6.65
N PHE A 13 -6.65 5.94 5.46
CA PHE A 13 -6.75 7.38 5.21
C PHE A 13 -8.12 7.95 5.51
N LEU A 14 -9.15 7.13 5.50
CA LEU A 14 -10.50 7.64 5.65
C LEU A 14 -11.02 7.55 7.07
N ARG A 15 -10.26 6.93 7.96
CA ARG A 15 -10.60 7.00 9.36
C ARG A 15 -10.23 8.37 9.89
N VAL A 16 -10.91 8.78 10.94
CA VAL A 16 -10.60 10.04 11.55
C VAL A 16 -9.42 9.86 12.48
N TYR A 17 -8.32 10.47 12.13
CA TYR A 17 -7.13 10.53 12.98
C TYR A 17 -6.99 11.96 13.45
N LYS A 18 -6.55 12.14 14.67
CA LYS A 18 -6.46 13.47 15.26
C LYS A 18 -5.21 14.22 14.80
N SER A 19 -4.19 13.50 14.36
CA SER A 19 -2.94 14.14 13.97
C SER A 19 -2.16 13.25 13.02
N LYS A 20 -1.19 13.85 12.36
CA LYS A 20 -0.26 13.09 11.52
C LYS A 20 0.51 12.09 12.35
N GLU A 21 0.88 12.45 13.57
CA GLU A 21 1.62 11.56 14.46
C GLU A 21 0.80 10.33 14.79
N GLU A 22 -0.49 10.49 15.04
CA GLU A 22 -1.35 9.36 15.30
C GLU A 22 -1.45 8.44 14.09
N LEU A 23 -1.61 9.03 12.91
CA LEU A 23 -1.68 8.24 11.67
C LEU A 23 -0.38 7.50 11.41
N LYS A 24 0.75 8.16 11.54
CA LYS A 24 2.04 7.53 11.30
C LYS A 24 2.32 6.43 12.31
N ALA A 25 1.96 6.66 13.57
CA ALA A 25 2.13 5.63 14.60
C ALA A 25 1.31 4.39 14.27
N LYS A 26 0.09 4.59 13.78
CA LYS A 26 -0.75 3.46 13.40
C LYS A 26 -0.18 2.71 12.20
N ILE A 27 0.32 3.44 11.21
CA ILE A 27 0.93 2.83 10.04
C ILE A 27 2.14 1.99 10.45
N ASN A 28 3.03 2.55 11.26
CA ASN A 28 4.22 1.85 11.68
C ASN A 28 3.90 0.63 12.52
N LYS A 29 2.96 0.75 13.45
CA LYS A 29 2.59 -0.38 14.28
C LYS A 29 1.99 -1.50 13.46
N THR A 30 1.11 -1.17 12.53
CA THR A 30 0.48 -2.16 11.66
C THR A 30 1.51 -2.82 10.76
N PHE A 31 2.46 -2.03 10.24
CA PHE A 31 3.51 -2.56 9.39
C PHE A 31 4.43 -3.51 10.16
N GLU A 32 4.85 -3.11 11.36
CA GLU A 32 5.73 -3.95 12.16
C GLU A 32 5.08 -5.29 12.49
N LYS A 33 3.81 -5.27 12.83
CA LYS A 33 3.08 -6.49 13.10
C LYS A 33 3.00 -7.35 11.85
N TYR A 34 2.67 -6.75 10.72
CA TYR A 34 2.54 -7.47 9.47
C TYR A 34 3.86 -8.10 9.04
N ILE A 35 4.94 -7.30 9.04
CA ILE A 35 6.21 -7.78 8.52
C ILE A 35 6.82 -8.86 9.39
N SER A 36 6.56 -8.81 10.70
CA SER A 36 7.10 -9.80 11.62
C SER A 36 6.54 -11.20 11.36
N GLU A 37 5.37 -11.28 10.73
CA GLU A 37 4.78 -12.58 10.41
C GLU A 37 5.59 -13.35 9.37
N PHE A 38 6.47 -12.67 8.65
CA PHE A 38 7.30 -13.32 7.65
C PHE A 38 8.67 -13.75 8.19
N ASP A 39 8.99 -13.40 9.44
CA ASP A 39 10.31 -13.68 9.99
C ASP A 39 10.60 -15.16 10.09
N SER A 40 9.58 -15.98 10.31
CA SER A 40 9.75 -17.42 10.46
C SER A 40 9.57 -18.18 9.14
N ILE A 41 9.36 -17.51 8.04
CA ILE A 41 9.14 -18.16 6.75
C ILE A 41 10.46 -18.29 6.02
N PRO A 42 10.93 -19.55 5.76
CA PRO A 42 12.17 -19.73 5.00
C PRO A 42 12.00 -19.29 3.54
N GLU A 43 13.09 -18.82 2.94
CA GLU A 43 13.07 -18.43 1.54
C GLU A 43 12.58 -19.55 0.63
N ALA A 44 12.91 -20.79 0.96
CA ALA A 44 12.50 -21.93 0.13
C ALA A 44 10.99 -22.08 0.06
N LEU A 45 10.24 -21.46 1.00
CA LEU A 45 8.79 -21.58 1.02
C LEU A 45 8.09 -20.32 0.49
N LYS A 46 8.83 -19.40 -0.10
CA LYS A 46 8.25 -18.12 -0.51
C LYS A 46 7.11 -18.29 -1.52
N ASP A 47 7.18 -19.32 -2.36
CA ASP A 47 6.16 -19.55 -3.38
C ASP A 47 5.25 -20.72 -3.05
N LYS A 48 5.28 -21.19 -1.81
CA LYS A 48 4.44 -22.31 -1.44
C LYS A 48 3.03 -21.83 -1.10
N ARG A 49 2.07 -22.38 -1.83
CA ARG A 49 0.66 -22.10 -1.55
C ARG A 49 0.16 -23.08 -0.50
N VAL A 50 -0.51 -22.57 0.49
CA VAL A 50 -1.09 -23.39 1.55
C VAL A 50 -2.60 -23.41 1.36
N ASP A 51 -3.22 -24.53 1.67
CA ASP A 51 -4.67 -24.65 1.56
C ASP A 51 -5.36 -23.54 2.35
N GLU A 52 -6.45 -23.02 1.79
CA GLU A 52 -7.27 -21.99 2.42
C GLU A 52 -6.58 -20.62 2.52
N VAL A 53 -5.41 -20.46 1.90
CA VAL A 53 -4.74 -19.15 1.83
C VAL A 53 -4.63 -18.76 0.37
N ASP A 54 -5.14 -17.59 0.04
CA ASP A 54 -5.21 -17.15 -1.35
C ASP A 54 -3.86 -16.84 -1.96
N ARG A 55 -2.90 -16.42 -1.16
CA ARG A 55 -1.61 -15.97 -1.67
C ARG A 55 -0.47 -16.69 -1.02
N THR A 56 0.59 -16.93 -1.81
CA THR A 56 1.86 -17.40 -1.25
C THR A 56 2.49 -16.25 -0.46
N PRO A 57 3.50 -16.54 0.38
CA PRO A 57 4.19 -15.45 1.08
C PRO A 57 4.73 -14.37 0.14
N ALA A 58 5.33 -14.76 -0.98
CA ALA A 58 5.86 -13.80 -1.94
C ALA A 58 4.74 -12.99 -2.57
N GLU A 59 3.63 -13.63 -2.94
CA GLU A 59 2.49 -12.92 -3.52
C GLU A 59 1.90 -11.93 -2.53
N ASN A 60 1.86 -12.29 -1.26
CA ASN A 60 1.32 -11.42 -0.23
C ASN A 60 2.17 -10.14 -0.12
N LEU A 61 3.48 -10.30 -0.05
CA LEU A 61 4.38 -9.15 0.02
C LEU A 61 4.34 -8.34 -1.28
N ALA A 62 4.30 -9.01 -2.43
CA ALA A 62 4.24 -8.31 -3.72
C ALA A 62 2.99 -7.45 -3.81
N TYR A 63 1.87 -7.93 -3.29
CA TYR A 63 0.63 -7.17 -3.26
C TYR A 63 0.82 -5.87 -2.45
N GLN A 64 1.45 -5.97 -1.30
CA GLN A 64 1.67 -4.78 -0.46
C GLN A 64 2.69 -3.83 -1.09
N VAL A 65 3.76 -4.36 -1.66
CA VAL A 65 4.74 -3.53 -2.35
C VAL A 65 4.08 -2.82 -3.53
N GLY A 66 3.25 -3.54 -4.28
CA GLY A 66 2.57 -2.96 -5.42
C GLY A 66 1.67 -1.80 -5.04
N TRP A 67 0.81 -2.00 -4.05
CA TRP A 67 -0.11 -0.96 -3.64
C TRP A 67 0.60 0.25 -3.05
N THR A 68 1.61 0.02 -2.21
CA THR A 68 2.33 1.15 -1.61
C THR A 68 3.08 1.94 -2.68
N THR A 69 3.60 1.26 -3.68
CA THR A 69 4.26 1.94 -4.80
C THR A 69 3.27 2.81 -5.58
N LEU A 70 2.05 2.30 -5.80
CA LEU A 70 1.04 3.08 -6.51
C LEU A 70 0.61 4.30 -5.71
N VAL A 71 0.43 4.16 -4.41
CA VAL A 71 0.05 5.30 -3.57
C VAL A 71 1.11 6.40 -3.67
N LEU A 72 2.38 6.02 -3.63
CA LEU A 72 3.46 6.99 -3.75
C LEU A 72 3.49 7.64 -5.13
N LYS A 73 3.18 6.88 -6.17
CA LYS A 73 3.12 7.42 -7.51
C LYS A 73 1.97 8.41 -7.66
N TRP A 74 0.81 8.10 -7.10
CA TRP A 74 -0.32 9.03 -7.16
C TRP A 74 0.05 10.37 -6.54
N GLU A 75 0.73 10.34 -5.41
CA GLU A 75 1.11 11.58 -4.74
C GLU A 75 2.14 12.35 -5.56
N GLU A 76 3.08 11.65 -6.16
CA GLU A 76 4.09 12.30 -6.98
C GLU A 76 3.44 12.95 -8.21
N ASP A 77 2.53 12.24 -8.87
CA ASP A 77 1.83 12.79 -10.03
C ASP A 77 1.00 14.01 -9.63
N GLU A 78 0.35 13.95 -8.47
CA GLU A 78 -0.42 15.08 -7.98
C GLU A 78 0.46 16.30 -7.76
N ARG A 79 1.63 16.11 -7.18
CA ARG A 79 2.57 17.21 -6.94
C ARG A 79 3.08 17.83 -8.22
N LYS A 80 3.25 17.02 -9.26
CA LYS A 80 3.74 17.51 -10.54
C LYS A 80 2.63 18.12 -11.38
N GLY A 81 1.41 18.12 -10.90
CA GLY A 81 0.28 18.64 -11.65
C GLY A 81 -0.17 17.74 -12.77
N LEU A 82 0.26 16.49 -12.77
CA LEU A 82 -0.15 15.52 -13.77
C LEU A 82 -1.50 14.93 -13.43
N GLN A 83 -2.18 14.41 -14.43
CA GLN A 83 -3.44 13.72 -14.19
C GLN A 83 -3.15 12.39 -13.49
N VAL A 84 -3.72 12.22 -12.31
CA VAL A 84 -3.53 10.97 -11.56
C VAL A 84 -4.50 9.93 -12.10
N LYS A 85 -3.96 8.78 -12.51
CA LYS A 85 -4.77 7.68 -12.99
C LYS A 85 -4.76 6.57 -11.96
N THR A 86 -5.93 6.20 -11.48
CA THR A 86 -6.07 5.16 -10.46
C THR A 86 -6.83 3.98 -11.02
N PRO A 87 -6.51 2.78 -10.58
CA PRO A 87 -5.44 2.42 -9.66
C PRO A 87 -4.05 2.55 -10.28
N SER A 88 -3.89 2.47 -11.60
CA SER A 88 -2.61 2.64 -12.25
C SER A 88 -2.80 3.18 -13.65
N ASP A 89 -1.70 3.47 -14.34
CA ASP A 89 -1.77 3.97 -15.70
C ASP A 89 -2.36 2.93 -16.66
N GLU A 90 -2.09 1.65 -16.40
CA GLU A 90 -2.46 0.58 -17.31
C GLU A 90 -3.73 -0.17 -16.92
N PHE A 91 -4.12 -0.15 -15.66
CA PHE A 91 -5.24 -0.95 -15.19
C PHE A 91 -6.30 -0.07 -14.56
N LYS A 92 -7.56 -0.43 -14.81
CA LYS A 92 -8.71 0.28 -14.24
C LYS A 92 -9.24 -0.48 -13.03
N TRP A 93 -10.12 0.17 -12.28
CA TRP A 93 -10.65 -0.44 -11.06
C TRP A 93 -11.41 -1.74 -11.32
N ASN A 94 -11.93 -1.95 -12.52
CA ASN A 94 -12.59 -3.21 -12.86
C ASN A 94 -11.61 -4.25 -13.39
N GLN A 95 -10.30 -3.99 -13.29
CA GLN A 95 -9.26 -4.91 -13.75
C GLN A 95 -8.31 -5.25 -12.60
N LEU A 96 -8.82 -5.35 -11.36
CA LEU A 96 -7.97 -5.60 -10.21
C LEU A 96 -7.28 -6.96 -10.25
N GLY A 97 -7.95 -7.96 -10.81
CA GLY A 97 -7.30 -9.27 -10.95
C GLY A 97 -6.07 -9.21 -11.82
N GLU A 98 -6.13 -8.47 -12.92
CA GLU A 98 -4.99 -8.30 -13.80
C GLU A 98 -3.89 -7.47 -13.14
N LEU A 99 -4.29 -6.46 -12.38
CA LEU A 99 -3.32 -5.66 -11.63
C LEU A 99 -2.58 -6.51 -10.60
N TYR A 100 -3.30 -7.37 -9.88
CA TYR A 100 -2.65 -8.22 -8.89
C TYR A 100 -1.71 -9.23 -9.54
N GLN A 101 -2.09 -9.75 -10.70
CA GLN A 101 -1.18 -10.62 -11.45
C GLN A 101 0.06 -9.85 -11.89
N TRP A 102 -0.12 -8.60 -12.29
CA TRP A 102 1.01 -7.75 -12.67
C TRP A 102 1.94 -7.52 -11.48
N PHE A 103 1.39 -7.32 -10.28
CA PHE A 103 2.23 -7.21 -9.07
C PHE A 103 3.04 -8.48 -8.89
N THR A 104 2.38 -9.64 -8.96
CA THR A 104 3.03 -10.93 -8.77
C THR A 104 4.18 -11.10 -9.76
N ASP A 105 3.91 -10.83 -11.03
CA ASP A 105 4.91 -11.02 -12.08
C ASP A 105 6.06 -10.03 -11.96
N THR A 106 5.75 -8.79 -11.62
CA THR A 106 6.75 -7.73 -11.53
C THR A 106 7.77 -8.02 -10.44
N TYR A 107 7.31 -8.56 -9.32
CA TYR A 107 8.18 -8.76 -8.16
C TYR A 107 8.58 -10.23 -7.97
N ALA A 108 8.27 -11.10 -8.94
CA ALA A 108 8.54 -12.54 -8.81
C ALA A 108 10.00 -12.88 -8.62
N HIS A 109 10.89 -12.03 -9.14
CA HIS A 109 12.32 -12.28 -9.07
C HIS A 109 12.93 -11.92 -7.72
N LEU A 110 12.17 -11.32 -6.82
CA LEU A 110 12.72 -10.87 -5.54
C LEU A 110 12.57 -11.96 -4.48
N SER A 111 13.54 -12.01 -3.58
CA SER A 111 13.47 -12.88 -2.41
C SER A 111 12.51 -12.28 -1.37
N LEU A 112 12.13 -13.08 -0.38
CA LEU A 112 11.34 -12.54 0.73
C LEU A 112 12.07 -11.39 1.41
N GLN A 113 13.38 -11.53 1.59
CA GLN A 113 14.17 -10.49 2.22
C GLN A 113 14.13 -9.20 1.39
N GLU A 114 14.26 -9.32 0.08
CA GLU A 114 14.21 -8.16 -0.80
C GLU A 114 12.83 -7.53 -0.84
N LEU A 115 11.77 -8.35 -0.84
CA LEU A 115 10.40 -7.84 -0.80
C LEU A 115 10.14 -7.10 0.51
N LYS A 116 10.62 -7.64 1.63
CA LYS A 116 10.47 -6.98 2.92
C LYS A 116 11.19 -5.64 2.92
N ALA A 117 12.38 -5.59 2.33
CA ALA A 117 13.15 -4.34 2.25
C ALA A 117 12.43 -3.30 1.40
N GLU A 118 11.89 -3.71 0.26
CA GLU A 118 11.13 -2.81 -0.60
C GLU A 118 9.92 -2.25 0.13
N LEU A 119 9.19 -3.09 0.82
CA LEU A 119 8.01 -2.64 1.55
C LEU A 119 8.41 -1.68 2.68
N ASN A 120 9.51 -1.97 3.36
CA ASN A 120 9.98 -1.11 4.43
C ASN A 120 10.33 0.29 3.88
N GLU A 121 10.98 0.36 2.74
CA GLU A 121 11.29 1.64 2.12
C GLU A 121 10.03 2.38 1.68
N ASN A 122 9.05 1.66 1.15
CA ASN A 122 7.79 2.29 0.75
C ASN A 122 7.05 2.85 1.96
N VAL A 123 7.03 2.12 3.07
CA VAL A 123 6.36 2.60 4.29
C VAL A 123 7.07 3.85 4.81
N LYS A 124 8.39 3.88 4.79
CA LYS A 124 9.14 5.08 5.19
C LYS A 124 8.81 6.26 4.29
N SER A 125 8.71 6.01 2.99
CA SER A 125 8.37 7.06 2.04
C SER A 125 6.95 7.58 2.25
N ILE A 126 6.02 6.69 2.59
CA ILE A 126 4.65 7.09 2.88
C ILE A 126 4.61 7.97 4.13
N CYS A 127 5.37 7.61 5.17
CA CYS A 127 5.44 8.44 6.37
C CYS A 127 6.04 9.81 6.07
N ALA A 128 7.07 9.86 5.23
CA ALA A 128 7.66 11.12 4.80
C ALA A 128 6.66 11.96 4.00
N MET A 129 5.88 11.29 3.14
CA MET A 129 4.83 11.95 2.39
C MET A 129 3.80 12.57 3.33
N ILE A 130 3.38 11.83 4.35
CA ILE A 130 2.43 12.33 5.34
C ILE A 130 2.99 13.56 6.03
N ASP A 131 4.27 13.54 6.38
CA ASP A 131 4.91 14.70 7.01
C ASP A 131 4.90 15.93 6.10
N SER A 132 4.98 15.72 4.80
CA SER A 132 5.03 16.83 3.85
C SER A 132 3.67 17.41 3.52
N LEU A 133 2.59 16.72 3.86
CA LEU A 133 1.24 17.20 3.59
C LEU A 133 0.72 17.99 4.79
N SER A 134 -0.11 18.99 4.50
CA SER A 134 -0.77 19.71 5.59
C SER A 134 -1.90 18.83 6.15
N ALA A 135 -2.36 19.17 7.34
CA ALA A 135 -3.49 18.45 7.92
C ALA A 135 -4.72 18.57 7.01
N ASP A 136 -4.90 19.73 6.38
CA ASP A 136 -6.01 19.93 5.47
C ASP A 136 -5.91 19.02 4.25
N GLU A 137 -4.70 18.92 3.68
CA GLU A 137 -4.51 18.04 2.53
C GLU A 137 -4.77 16.59 2.86
N LEU A 138 -4.46 16.20 4.08
CA LEU A 138 -4.53 14.81 4.47
C LEU A 138 -5.90 14.41 5.00
N PHE A 139 -6.54 15.27 5.77
CA PHE A 139 -7.74 14.89 6.50
C PHE A 139 -9.04 15.49 6.00
N LYS A 140 -8.99 16.60 5.24
CA LYS A 140 -10.22 17.17 4.74
C LYS A 140 -10.74 16.43 3.53
N PRO A 141 -12.03 16.13 3.47
CA PRO A 141 -12.61 15.48 2.31
C PRO A 141 -12.43 16.33 1.06
N HIS A 142 -12.17 15.67 -0.06
CA HIS A 142 -12.08 16.31 -1.38
C HIS A 142 -10.85 17.19 -1.58
N PHE A 143 -9.93 17.20 -0.65
CA PHE A 143 -8.75 18.02 -0.82
C PHE A 143 -7.72 17.35 -1.70
N ARG A 144 -7.50 16.04 -1.57
CA ARG A 144 -6.61 15.26 -2.43
C ARG A 144 -7.42 14.22 -3.17
N LYS A 145 -7.57 14.41 -4.47
CA LYS A 145 -8.41 13.51 -5.27
C LYS A 145 -7.91 12.07 -5.26
N CYS A 146 -6.60 11.88 -5.33
CA CYS A 146 -6.04 10.53 -5.39
C CYS A 146 -6.26 9.77 -4.09
N LEU A 147 -6.46 10.47 -2.99
CA LEU A 147 -6.63 9.80 -1.70
C LEU A 147 -8.08 9.49 -1.40
N ARG A 148 -9.03 10.02 -2.17
CA ARG A 148 -10.39 9.70 -1.90
C ARG A 148 -11.12 9.15 -3.08
N SER A 149 -10.47 9.02 -4.14
CA SER A 149 -11.19 8.44 -5.23
C SER A 149 -11.34 7.00 -4.98
N SER A 150 -12.20 6.57 -5.10
CA SER A 150 -12.34 5.21 -5.04
C SER A 150 -13.57 4.87 -5.19
#